data_84479b1e0033e853955d18157e750ae7
#
_entry.id   84479b1e0033e853955d18157e750ae7
#
_cell.length_a   1.000
_cell.length_b   1.000
_cell.length_c   1.000
_cell.angle_alpha   90.00
_cell.angle_beta   90.00
_cell.angle_gamma   90.00
#
_symmetry.space_group_name_H-M   'P 1'
#
loop_
_entity.id
_entity.type
_entity.pdbx_description
1 polymer ?
#
loop_
_entity_poly.entity_id
_entity_poly.type
_entity_poly.pdbx_seq_one_letter_code
_entity_poly.pdbx_strand_id
1 'polypeptide(L)'
;MLSRPLCLIISLIFVASARADTAPGIDQTEVTIGAFAEFVAATGFRTKAEDAGGMVYEAGWVVKPDWNWRHPYGIASPPDEPAVHITFDEAMAYCDWRGQRLPHRDEWIRAGYTELRPDPPASFQRGMTYEFPTGNSPEGANCLAECGADLRPIAGKRDYGRYLYRGFGHAPVGQTKSGVNGLFDMGANVWEWAV
;
A
#
# COMPACT_ATOMS: atom_id res chain seq x y z
N MET A 1 16.63 62.54 7.80
CA MET A 1 17.15 61.38 7.09
C MET A 1 16.46 60.17 7.69
N LEU A 2 15.41 59.71 7.04
CA LEU A 2 14.65 58.51 7.47
C LEU A 2 15.12 57.32 6.62
N SER A 3 15.76 56.35 7.27
CA SER A 3 16.12 55.09 6.61
C SER A 3 14.93 54.15 6.47
N ARG A 4 14.57 53.77 5.27
CA ARG A 4 13.54 52.77 4.97
C ARG A 4 14.08 51.35 5.22
N PRO A 5 13.32 50.46 5.88
CA PRO A 5 13.73 49.06 5.98
C PRO A 5 13.53 48.31 4.65
N LEU A 6 14.52 47.54 4.33
CA LEU A 6 14.56 46.68 3.13
C LEU A 6 13.61 45.47 3.39
N CYS A 7 12.61 45.31 2.57
CA CYS A 7 11.69 44.16 2.63
C CYS A 7 12.33 42.96 1.93
N LEU A 8 12.72 41.94 2.69
CA LEU A 8 13.25 40.69 2.17
C LEU A 8 12.08 39.83 1.68
N ILE A 9 11.95 39.72 0.36
CA ILE A 9 10.97 38.80 -0.25
C ILE A 9 11.55 37.39 -0.18
N ILE A 10 11.05 36.58 0.76
CA ILE A 10 11.34 35.15 0.79
C ILE A 10 10.50 34.49 -0.31
N SER A 11 11.12 34.18 -1.44
CA SER A 11 10.50 33.33 -2.46
C SER A 11 10.41 31.90 -1.93
N LEU A 12 9.20 31.50 -1.53
CA LEU A 12 8.86 30.10 -1.30
C LEU A 12 8.91 29.39 -2.66
N ILE A 13 9.98 28.65 -2.87
CA ILE A 13 10.05 27.69 -3.99
C ILE A 13 9.13 26.54 -3.61
N PHE A 14 7.92 26.54 -4.15
CA PHE A 14 7.07 25.35 -4.18
C PHE A 14 7.78 24.33 -5.08
N VAL A 15 8.44 23.36 -4.47
CA VAL A 15 8.81 22.13 -5.16
C VAL A 15 7.50 21.39 -5.40
N ALA A 16 6.93 21.55 -6.59
CA ALA A 16 5.86 20.69 -7.05
C ALA A 16 6.44 19.28 -7.13
N SER A 17 6.12 18.44 -6.15
CA SER A 17 6.29 16.99 -6.30
C SER A 17 5.52 16.60 -7.56
N ALA A 18 6.22 16.11 -8.56
CA ALA A 18 5.60 15.50 -9.72
C ALA A 18 4.69 14.38 -9.20
N ARG A 19 3.38 14.61 -9.23
CA ARG A 19 2.42 13.54 -9.06
C ARG A 19 2.69 12.57 -10.19
N ALA A 20 3.11 11.35 -9.85
CA ALA A 20 3.10 10.26 -10.80
C ALA A 20 1.69 10.19 -11.42
N ASP A 21 1.62 9.96 -12.74
CA ASP A 21 0.36 9.77 -13.49
C ASP A 21 -0.30 8.46 -13.02
N THR A 22 -0.94 8.50 -11.85
CA THR A 22 -1.74 7.42 -11.30
C THR A 22 -3.15 7.45 -11.88
N ALA A 23 -3.84 6.35 -11.86
CA ALA A 23 -5.26 6.32 -12.18
C ALA A 23 -5.99 7.36 -11.31
N PRO A 24 -6.88 8.19 -11.87
CA PRO A 24 -7.52 9.25 -11.11
C PRO A 24 -8.22 8.68 -9.87
N GLY A 25 -7.79 9.09 -8.69
CA GLY A 25 -8.49 8.86 -7.44
C GLY A 25 -8.07 7.65 -6.61
N ILE A 26 -7.07 6.84 -7.03
CA ILE A 26 -6.52 5.74 -6.22
C ILE A 26 -5.07 6.05 -5.85
N ASP A 27 -4.69 5.77 -4.60
CA ASP A 27 -3.30 5.87 -4.15
C ASP A 27 -2.44 4.83 -4.89
N GLN A 28 -1.18 5.16 -5.12
CA GLN A 28 -0.29 4.35 -5.96
C GLN A 28 0.12 3.04 -5.30
N THR A 29 0.08 2.99 -3.98
CA THR A 29 0.45 1.85 -3.14
C THR A 29 -0.58 1.68 -2.04
N GLU A 30 -0.53 0.57 -1.34
CA GLU A 30 -1.26 0.38 -0.09
C GLU A 30 -0.87 1.43 0.95
N VAL A 31 -1.74 1.64 1.94
CA VAL A 31 -1.47 2.50 3.08
C VAL A 31 -0.33 1.91 3.92
N THR A 32 0.71 2.69 4.13
CA THR A 32 1.88 2.24 4.89
C THR A 32 1.67 2.31 6.40
N ILE A 33 2.45 1.55 7.15
CA ILE A 33 2.56 1.66 8.62
C ILE A 33 2.87 3.11 9.03
N GLY A 34 3.77 3.79 8.31
CA GLY A 34 4.11 5.19 8.58
C GLY A 34 2.91 6.13 8.42
N ALA A 35 2.18 6.01 7.30
CA ALA A 35 1.00 6.84 7.05
C ALA A 35 -0.14 6.56 8.05
N PHE A 36 -0.34 5.29 8.43
CA PHE A 36 -1.32 4.93 9.45
C PHE A 36 -0.91 5.41 10.85
N ALA A 37 0.40 5.44 11.14
CA ALA A 37 0.92 6.00 12.39
C ALA A 37 0.65 7.50 12.54
N GLU A 38 0.68 8.27 11.44
CA GLU A 38 0.30 9.69 11.44
C GLU A 38 -1.16 9.88 11.82
N PHE A 39 -2.06 9.06 11.28
CA PHE A 39 -3.48 9.04 11.64
C PHE A 39 -3.67 8.76 13.13
N VAL A 40 -3.04 7.70 13.63
CA VAL A 40 -3.12 7.33 15.06
C VAL A 40 -2.57 8.45 15.95
N ALA A 41 -1.44 9.06 15.59
CA ALA A 41 -0.86 10.15 16.35
C ALA A 41 -1.75 11.40 16.38
N ALA A 42 -2.43 11.70 15.26
CA ALA A 42 -3.31 12.87 15.16
C ALA A 42 -4.65 12.69 15.88
N THR A 43 -5.15 11.47 15.97
CA THR A 43 -6.53 11.20 16.45
C THR A 43 -6.60 10.47 17.78
N GLY A 44 -5.52 9.82 18.21
CA GLY A 44 -5.54 8.89 19.34
C GLY A 44 -6.29 7.58 19.02
N PHE A 45 -6.48 7.28 17.73
CA PHE A 45 -7.22 6.09 17.30
C PHE A 45 -6.54 4.81 17.78
N ARG A 46 -7.35 3.82 18.14
CA ARG A 46 -6.87 2.51 18.58
C ARG A 46 -7.61 1.42 17.81
N THR A 47 -6.86 0.48 17.25
CA THR A 47 -7.43 -0.60 16.44
C THR A 47 -7.88 -1.78 17.28
N LYS A 48 -8.83 -2.56 16.76
CA LYS A 48 -9.26 -3.83 17.39
C LYS A 48 -8.11 -4.81 17.55
N ALA A 49 -7.19 -4.83 16.59
CA ALA A 49 -6.04 -5.72 16.64
C ALA A 49 -5.02 -5.34 17.74
N GLU A 50 -4.92 -4.07 18.14
CA GLU A 50 -4.13 -3.65 19.30
C GLU A 50 -4.72 -4.15 20.62
N ASP A 51 -6.03 -4.40 20.68
CA ASP A 51 -6.71 -4.88 21.88
C ASP A 51 -6.88 -6.41 21.91
N ALA A 52 -7.14 -7.03 20.76
CA ALA A 52 -7.55 -8.43 20.67
C ALA A 52 -6.60 -9.33 19.87
N GLY A 53 -5.56 -8.74 19.26
CA GLY A 53 -4.67 -9.45 18.34
C GLY A 53 -5.17 -9.46 16.89
N GLY A 54 -4.26 -9.72 15.96
CA GLY A 54 -4.53 -9.80 14.53
C GLY A 54 -5.07 -11.17 14.13
N MET A 55 -5.99 -11.18 13.17
CA MET A 55 -6.48 -12.43 12.58
C MET A 55 -5.63 -12.82 11.38
N VAL A 56 -5.27 -14.10 11.31
CA VAL A 56 -4.55 -14.71 10.19
C VAL A 56 -5.22 -16.01 9.77
N TYR A 57 -4.97 -16.42 8.54
CA TYR A 57 -5.47 -17.69 8.04
C TYR A 57 -4.34 -18.75 8.02
N GLU A 58 -4.46 -19.74 8.92
CA GLU A 58 -3.55 -20.89 9.01
C GLU A 58 -4.38 -22.17 9.04
N ALA A 59 -4.76 -22.73 7.87
CA ALA A 59 -5.72 -23.84 7.79
C ALA A 59 -7.05 -23.57 8.55
N GLY A 60 -7.40 -22.29 8.73
CA GLY A 60 -8.51 -21.73 9.47
C GLY A 60 -8.13 -20.36 10.04
N TRP A 61 -9.14 -19.58 10.44
CA TRP A 61 -8.90 -18.28 11.05
C TRP A 61 -8.38 -18.43 12.48
N VAL A 62 -7.23 -17.83 12.77
CA VAL A 62 -6.56 -17.84 14.07
C VAL A 62 -6.25 -16.42 14.51
N VAL A 63 -6.50 -16.13 15.79
CA VAL A 63 -6.08 -14.88 16.41
C VAL A 63 -4.65 -15.03 16.91
N LYS A 64 -3.79 -14.10 16.51
CA LYS A 64 -2.41 -13.99 16.99
C LYS A 64 -2.33 -12.84 17.98
N PRO A 65 -2.09 -13.09 19.27
CA PRO A 65 -1.82 -12.05 20.24
C PRO A 65 -0.64 -11.17 19.75
N ASP A 66 -0.68 -9.90 20.08
CA ASP A 66 0.35 -8.90 19.73
C ASP A 66 0.54 -8.61 18.23
N TRP A 67 -0.17 -9.30 17.31
CA TRP A 67 -0.18 -8.95 15.91
C TRP A 67 -1.16 -7.80 15.66
N ASN A 68 -0.67 -6.73 15.10
CA ASN A 68 -1.45 -5.55 14.76
C ASN A 68 -0.72 -4.77 13.64
N TRP A 69 -1.22 -3.63 13.26
CA TRP A 69 -0.66 -2.85 12.17
C TRP A 69 0.79 -2.38 12.40
N ARG A 70 1.26 -2.24 13.66
CA ARG A 70 2.67 -1.92 13.99
C ARG A 70 3.56 -3.16 13.99
N HIS A 71 2.96 -4.30 14.28
CA HIS A 71 3.62 -5.58 14.45
C HIS A 71 2.92 -6.66 13.62
N PRO A 72 2.97 -6.56 12.26
CA PRO A 72 2.23 -7.45 11.36
C PRO A 72 2.43 -8.94 11.61
N TYR A 73 3.59 -9.30 12.11
CA TYR A 73 4.00 -10.67 12.43
C TYR A 73 4.42 -10.84 13.89
N GLY A 74 3.90 -10.02 14.79
CA GLY A 74 4.27 -9.98 16.20
C GLY A 74 5.63 -9.32 16.47
N ILE A 75 6.25 -8.73 15.46
CA ILE A 75 7.49 -7.97 15.54
C ILE A 75 7.33 -6.61 14.89
N ALA A 76 8.04 -5.61 15.38
CA ALA A 76 8.02 -4.27 14.80
C ALA A 76 8.48 -4.30 13.33
N SER A 77 7.74 -3.60 12.49
CA SER A 77 8.01 -3.53 11.06
C SER A 77 8.42 -2.12 10.64
N PRO A 78 9.19 -2.02 9.54
CA PRO A 78 9.54 -0.75 8.94
C PRO A 78 8.32 0.08 8.54
N PRO A 79 8.42 1.41 8.52
CA PRO A 79 7.29 2.30 8.24
C PRO A 79 6.80 2.25 6.79
N ASP A 80 7.56 1.71 5.87
CA ASP A 80 7.26 1.53 4.45
C ASP A 80 6.56 0.21 4.13
N GLU A 81 6.31 -0.64 5.12
CA GLU A 81 5.45 -1.81 4.94
C GLU A 81 3.96 -1.44 5.01
N PRO A 82 3.07 -2.25 4.37
CA PRO A 82 1.63 -2.01 4.43
C PRO A 82 1.07 -2.18 5.84
N ALA A 83 0.15 -1.31 6.23
CA ALA A 83 -0.60 -1.43 7.47
C ALA A 83 -1.65 -2.53 7.33
N VAL A 84 -1.45 -3.65 8.01
CA VAL A 84 -2.34 -4.82 8.00
C VAL A 84 -3.06 -5.00 9.34
N HIS A 85 -3.93 -6.01 9.45
CA HIS A 85 -4.80 -6.23 10.62
C HIS A 85 -5.72 -5.04 10.91
N ILE A 86 -6.15 -4.37 9.84
CA ILE A 86 -7.10 -3.25 9.87
C ILE A 86 -8.46 -3.76 9.44
N THR A 87 -9.49 -3.49 10.23
CA THR A 87 -10.87 -3.81 9.86
C THR A 87 -11.42 -2.83 8.83
N PHE A 88 -12.54 -3.18 8.20
CA PHE A 88 -13.21 -2.31 7.22
C PHE A 88 -13.56 -0.93 7.81
N ASP A 89 -14.14 -0.89 9.02
CA ASP A 89 -14.51 0.35 9.69
C ASP A 89 -13.30 1.23 10.03
N GLU A 90 -12.17 0.61 10.38
CA GLU A 90 -10.91 1.29 10.66
C GLU A 90 -10.28 1.86 9.39
N ALA A 91 -10.36 1.13 8.28
CA ALA A 91 -9.93 1.62 6.98
C ALA A 91 -10.79 2.81 6.51
N MET A 92 -12.11 2.76 6.71
CA MET A 92 -12.99 3.89 6.46
C MET A 92 -12.60 5.11 7.32
N ALA A 93 -12.38 4.92 8.62
CA ALA A 93 -12.00 6.01 9.53
C ALA A 93 -10.66 6.67 9.10
N TYR A 94 -9.70 5.89 8.65
CA TYR A 94 -8.46 6.41 8.07
C TYR A 94 -8.71 7.23 6.80
N CYS A 95 -9.51 6.71 5.87
CA CYS A 95 -9.86 7.41 4.64
C CYS A 95 -10.58 8.73 4.93
N ASP A 96 -11.56 8.72 5.84
CA ASP A 96 -12.30 9.93 6.24
C ASP A 96 -11.37 11.00 6.83
N TRP A 97 -10.43 10.59 7.69
CA TRP A 97 -9.42 11.49 8.25
C TRP A 97 -8.55 12.12 7.15
N ARG A 98 -8.22 11.37 6.09
CA ARG A 98 -7.48 11.85 4.93
C ARG A 98 -8.31 12.72 3.98
N GLY A 99 -9.64 12.84 4.19
CA GLY A 99 -10.56 13.45 3.24
C GLY A 99 -10.74 12.62 1.97
N GLN A 100 -10.55 11.31 2.09
CA GLN A 100 -10.67 10.30 1.04
C GLN A 100 -11.80 9.32 1.37
N ARG A 101 -11.98 8.31 0.55
CA ARG A 101 -12.87 7.16 0.81
C ARG A 101 -12.24 5.86 0.30
N LEU A 102 -12.77 4.75 0.72
CA LEU A 102 -12.46 3.48 0.07
C LEU A 102 -12.97 3.48 -1.39
N PRO A 103 -12.28 2.83 -2.30
CA PRO A 103 -12.74 2.67 -3.68
C PRO A 103 -13.99 1.78 -3.72
N HIS A 104 -14.90 2.02 -4.66
CA HIS A 104 -15.86 1.00 -5.04
C HIS A 104 -15.15 -0.14 -5.77
N ARG A 105 -15.69 -1.36 -5.65
CA ARG A 105 -15.13 -2.54 -6.29
C ARG A 105 -14.81 -2.32 -7.77
N ASP A 106 -15.72 -1.70 -8.51
CA ASP A 106 -15.54 -1.48 -9.95
C ASP A 106 -14.45 -0.42 -10.25
N GLU A 107 -14.26 0.57 -9.37
CA GLU A 107 -13.17 1.54 -9.46
C GLU A 107 -11.82 0.86 -9.23
N TRP A 108 -11.76 0.00 -8.22
CA TRP A 108 -10.57 -0.80 -7.91
C TRP A 108 -10.20 -1.73 -9.08
N ILE A 109 -11.17 -2.50 -9.61
CA ILE A 109 -10.96 -3.38 -10.76
C ILE A 109 -10.50 -2.57 -11.98
N ARG A 110 -11.18 -1.47 -12.28
CA ARG A 110 -10.81 -0.63 -13.42
C ARG A 110 -9.39 -0.06 -13.27
N ALA A 111 -9.04 0.41 -12.08
CA ALA A 111 -7.72 0.96 -11.82
C ALA A 111 -6.61 -0.08 -11.91
N GLY A 112 -6.83 -1.27 -11.39
CA GLY A 112 -5.83 -2.33 -11.40
C GLY A 112 -5.65 -3.04 -12.74
N TYR A 113 -6.68 -3.03 -13.61
CA TYR A 113 -6.66 -3.88 -14.80
C TYR A 113 -6.78 -3.12 -16.12
N THR A 114 -7.32 -1.90 -16.17
CA THR A 114 -7.47 -1.14 -17.42
C THR A 114 -6.50 0.04 -17.46
N GLU A 115 -5.61 0.06 -18.44
CA GLU A 115 -4.63 1.14 -18.58
C GLU A 115 -5.30 2.45 -19.04
N LEU A 116 -5.19 3.48 -18.22
CA LEU A 116 -5.86 4.77 -18.45
C LEU A 116 -4.88 5.93 -18.69
N ARG A 117 -3.58 5.74 -18.45
CA ARG A 117 -2.58 6.80 -18.66
C ARG A 117 -2.59 7.27 -20.11
N PRO A 118 -2.42 8.58 -20.36
CA PRO A 118 -2.27 9.12 -21.71
C PRO A 118 -1.07 8.50 -22.45
N ASP A 119 0.07 8.40 -21.76
CA ASP A 119 1.34 7.92 -22.27
C ASP A 119 1.87 6.77 -21.37
N PRO A 120 1.31 5.54 -21.51
CA PRO A 120 1.77 4.42 -20.74
C PRO A 120 3.16 3.94 -21.22
N PRO A 121 3.95 3.28 -20.35
CA PRO A 121 5.16 2.58 -20.78
C PRO A 121 4.86 1.57 -21.90
N ALA A 122 5.87 1.22 -22.69
CA ALA A 122 5.73 0.33 -23.86
C ALA A 122 5.13 -1.06 -23.55
N SER A 123 5.18 -1.51 -22.29
CA SER A 123 4.55 -2.75 -21.84
C SER A 123 3.02 -2.66 -21.69
N PHE A 124 2.46 -1.45 -21.75
CA PHE A 124 1.04 -1.19 -21.59
C PHE A 124 0.50 -0.37 -22.77
N GLN A 125 -0.79 -0.49 -23.03
CA GLN A 125 -1.49 0.25 -24.06
C GLN A 125 -2.74 0.90 -23.46
N ARG A 126 -2.91 2.20 -23.65
CA ARG A 126 -4.08 2.94 -23.19
C ARG A 126 -5.37 2.32 -23.68
N GLY A 127 -6.33 2.14 -22.77
CA GLY A 127 -7.64 1.55 -23.03
C GLY A 127 -7.65 0.03 -23.05
N MET A 128 -6.48 -0.64 -22.97
CA MET A 128 -6.39 -2.09 -22.88
C MET A 128 -6.69 -2.55 -21.45
N THR A 129 -7.49 -3.62 -21.33
CA THR A 129 -7.70 -4.35 -20.08
C THR A 129 -6.82 -5.60 -20.09
N TYR A 130 -6.05 -5.78 -19.03
CA TYR A 130 -5.08 -6.86 -18.86
C TYR A 130 -5.64 -7.97 -17.98
N GLU A 131 -5.06 -9.17 -18.10
CA GLU A 131 -5.42 -10.33 -17.29
C GLU A 131 -4.96 -10.18 -15.83
N PHE A 132 -3.80 -9.52 -15.63
CA PHE A 132 -3.21 -9.26 -14.32
C PHE A 132 -2.92 -7.76 -14.15
N PRO A 133 -2.92 -7.24 -12.91
CA PRO A 133 -2.47 -5.87 -12.65
C PRO A 133 -1.04 -5.59 -13.14
N THR A 134 -0.20 -6.60 -13.19
CA THR A 134 1.17 -6.54 -13.73
C THR A 134 1.25 -6.64 -15.26
N GLY A 135 0.11 -6.81 -15.95
CA GLY A 135 0.01 -6.92 -17.42
C GLY A 135 -0.50 -8.28 -17.89
N ASN A 136 0.17 -8.90 -18.87
CA ASN A 136 -0.22 -10.19 -19.44
C ASN A 136 0.31 -11.39 -18.66
N SER A 137 0.99 -11.17 -17.55
CA SER A 137 1.45 -12.22 -16.64
C SER A 137 1.51 -11.70 -15.22
N PRO A 138 1.39 -12.58 -14.19
CA PRO A 138 1.51 -12.19 -12.79
C PRO A 138 2.97 -11.95 -12.36
N GLU A 139 3.92 -12.10 -13.26
CA GLU A 139 5.36 -11.98 -12.97
C GLU A 139 5.70 -10.61 -12.36
N GLY A 140 6.42 -10.65 -11.25
CA GLY A 140 6.86 -9.48 -10.49
C GLY A 140 5.89 -9.01 -9.41
N ALA A 141 4.70 -9.65 -9.27
CA ALA A 141 3.83 -9.44 -8.13
C ALA A 141 4.32 -10.24 -6.90
N ASN A 142 3.95 -9.80 -5.72
CA ASN A 142 4.19 -10.56 -4.49
C ASN A 142 3.02 -11.48 -4.18
N CYS A 143 3.10 -12.73 -4.62
CA CYS A 143 2.06 -13.73 -4.38
C CYS A 143 2.63 -15.09 -3.95
N LEU A 144 1.76 -15.99 -3.48
CA LEU A 144 2.16 -17.29 -2.95
C LEU A 144 2.66 -18.28 -3.99
N ALA A 145 2.25 -18.11 -5.26
CA ALA A 145 2.61 -18.99 -6.36
C ALA A 145 2.50 -18.27 -7.72
N GLU A 146 3.23 -18.73 -8.73
CA GLU A 146 3.08 -18.33 -10.14
C GLU A 146 3.40 -16.86 -10.48
N CYS A 147 3.98 -16.10 -9.54
CA CYS A 147 4.32 -14.70 -9.75
C CYS A 147 5.78 -14.46 -10.15
N GLY A 148 6.52 -15.48 -10.51
CA GLY A 148 7.87 -15.38 -11.09
C GLY A 148 9.00 -15.28 -10.06
N ALA A 149 8.87 -14.52 -9.01
CA ALA A 149 9.81 -14.52 -7.88
C ALA A 149 9.23 -15.39 -6.77
N ASP A 150 9.80 -16.57 -6.54
CA ASP A 150 9.43 -17.35 -5.36
C ASP A 150 10.07 -16.73 -4.12
N LEU A 151 9.36 -15.80 -3.53
CA LEU A 151 9.77 -15.13 -2.30
C LEU A 151 9.44 -15.96 -1.05
N ARG A 152 8.87 -17.16 -1.23
CA ARG A 152 8.56 -18.06 -0.12
C ARG A 152 9.85 -18.60 0.51
N PRO A 153 9.90 -18.71 1.84
CA PRO A 153 11.01 -19.38 2.49
C PRO A 153 11.08 -20.83 2.02
N ILE A 154 12.30 -21.35 1.93
CA ILE A 154 12.56 -22.78 1.73
C ILE A 154 11.77 -23.54 2.78
N ALA A 155 11.05 -24.57 2.37
CA ALA A 155 10.12 -25.34 3.18
C ALA A 155 10.64 -25.60 4.62
N GLY A 156 9.84 -25.19 5.62
CA GLY A 156 10.09 -25.42 7.03
C GLY A 156 10.72 -24.27 7.82
N LYS A 157 11.08 -23.15 7.18
CA LYS A 157 11.59 -21.98 7.91
C LYS A 157 10.69 -20.78 7.66
N ARG A 158 9.85 -20.45 8.62
CA ARG A 158 9.09 -19.20 8.66
C ARG A 158 9.89 -18.18 9.45
N ASP A 159 10.76 -17.46 8.78
CA ASP A 159 11.49 -16.34 9.38
C ASP A 159 10.85 -15.04 8.92
N TYR A 160 9.84 -14.61 9.64
CA TYR A 160 9.14 -13.36 9.38
C TYR A 160 10.05 -12.11 9.45
N GLY A 161 11.24 -12.23 10.01
CA GLY A 161 12.24 -11.17 10.06
C GLY A 161 12.96 -10.91 8.72
N ARG A 162 12.67 -11.67 7.65
CA ARG A 162 13.44 -11.63 6.40
C ARG A 162 12.63 -11.48 5.13
N TYR A 163 11.37 -11.01 5.22
CA TYR A 163 10.60 -10.96 4.05
C TYR A 163 10.86 -9.99 2.99
N LEU A 164 10.72 -10.26 1.76
CA LEU A 164 11.52 -9.80 0.91
C LEU A 164 12.83 -9.62 1.63
N TYR A 165 12.87 -9.08 2.76
CA TYR A 165 13.90 -8.98 3.77
C TYR A 165 13.71 -10.04 4.84
N ARG A 166 12.55 -10.67 4.87
CA ARG A 166 12.10 -11.64 5.86
C ARG A 166 11.91 -13.01 5.25
N GLY A 167 12.00 -13.10 3.91
CA GLY A 167 11.79 -14.33 3.16
C GLY A 167 10.36 -14.88 3.19
N PHE A 168 9.41 -14.14 3.81
CA PHE A 168 8.01 -14.55 3.91
C PHE A 168 7.12 -13.37 4.28
N GLY A 169 5.91 -13.30 3.72
CA GLY A 169 4.90 -12.30 4.04
C GLY A 169 4.79 -11.19 3.00
N HIS A 170 4.27 -10.04 3.40
CA HIS A 170 4.14 -8.89 2.52
C HIS A 170 5.47 -8.17 2.30
N ALA A 171 5.55 -7.49 1.17
CA ALA A 171 6.66 -6.62 0.81
C ALA A 171 6.45 -5.21 1.34
N PRO A 172 7.51 -4.42 1.53
CA PRO A 172 7.39 -2.97 1.57
C PRO A 172 6.70 -2.46 0.31
N VAL A 173 5.86 -1.43 0.44
CA VAL A 173 5.07 -0.92 -0.68
C VAL A 173 5.96 -0.40 -1.80
N GLY A 174 5.52 -0.59 -3.06
CA GLY A 174 6.23 -0.10 -4.22
C GLY A 174 7.55 -0.82 -4.55
N GLN A 175 7.84 -1.95 -3.92
CA GLN A 175 9.04 -2.76 -4.20
C GLN A 175 8.80 -3.86 -5.23
N THR A 176 7.56 -4.09 -5.62
CA THR A 176 7.18 -5.04 -6.66
C THR A 176 7.20 -4.39 -8.05
N LYS A 177 6.75 -5.11 -9.06
CA LYS A 177 6.63 -4.55 -10.41
C LYS A 177 5.51 -3.53 -10.48
N SER A 178 5.82 -2.32 -10.96
CA SER A 178 4.80 -1.34 -11.32
C SER A 178 3.91 -1.87 -12.43
N GLY A 179 2.62 -1.87 -12.20
CA GLY A 179 1.60 -2.45 -13.06
C GLY A 179 0.83 -1.45 -13.90
N VAL A 180 -0.39 -1.83 -14.21
CA VAL A 180 -1.40 -1.02 -14.90
C VAL A 180 -1.58 0.31 -14.14
N ASN A 181 -1.69 1.40 -14.86
CA ASN A 181 -1.79 2.76 -14.33
C ASN A 181 -0.63 3.20 -13.41
N GLY A 182 0.47 2.48 -13.40
CA GLY A 182 1.60 2.74 -12.50
C GLY A 182 1.33 2.37 -11.05
N LEU A 183 0.28 1.60 -10.78
CA LEU A 183 -0.06 1.12 -9.45
C LEU A 183 0.84 -0.07 -9.08
N PHE A 184 1.06 -0.24 -7.79
CA PHE A 184 1.80 -1.36 -7.24
C PHE A 184 0.84 -2.28 -6.46
N ASP A 185 1.20 -3.55 -6.42
CA ASP A 185 0.63 -4.56 -5.54
C ASP A 185 -0.88 -4.84 -5.68
N MET A 186 -1.57 -4.17 -6.62
CA MET A 186 -2.99 -4.42 -6.90
C MET A 186 -3.25 -5.92 -7.12
N GLY A 187 -4.10 -6.51 -6.28
CA GLY A 187 -4.43 -7.94 -6.34
C GLY A 187 -3.32 -8.89 -5.86
N ALA A 188 -2.28 -8.37 -5.18
CA ALA A 188 -1.20 -9.14 -4.59
C ALA A 188 -0.79 -8.51 -3.24
N ASN A 189 0.32 -8.94 -2.66
CA ASN A 189 0.92 -8.44 -1.43
C ASN A 189 0.00 -8.55 -0.20
N VAL A 190 -0.99 -7.69 -0.07
CA VAL A 190 -2.00 -7.74 1.01
C VAL A 190 -3.42 -7.59 0.46
N TRP A 191 -4.42 -7.98 1.24
CA TRP A 191 -5.82 -7.76 0.89
C TRP A 191 -6.20 -6.30 1.11
N GLU A 192 -6.98 -5.76 0.19
CA GLU A 192 -7.41 -4.38 0.20
C GLU A 192 -8.93 -4.29 0.35
N TRP A 193 -9.39 -3.32 1.16
CA TRP A 193 -10.80 -3.06 1.36
C TRP A 193 -11.38 -2.23 0.21
N ALA A 194 -12.55 -2.64 -0.26
CA ALA A 194 -13.38 -1.90 -1.21
C ALA A 194 -14.86 -1.92 -0.75
N VAL A 195 -15.63 -0.93 -1.21
CA VAL A 195 -17.07 -0.80 -0.97
C VAL A 195 -17.86 -1.50 -2.07
#